data_9ef3e69d9f6b6ed9aa356dca59a8d992
#
_entry.id   9ef3e69d9f6b6ed9aa356dca59a8d992
#
_cell.length_a   1.000
_cell.length_b   1.000
_cell.length_c   1.000
_cell.angle_alpha   90.00
_cell.angle_beta   90.00
_cell.angle_gamma   90.00
#
_symmetry.space_group_name_H-M   'P 1'
#
loop_
_entity.id
_entity.type
_entity.pdbx_description
1 polymer ?
#
loop_
_entity_poly.entity_id
_entity_poly.type
_entity_poly.pdbx_seq_one_letter_code
_entity_poly.pdbx_strand_id
1 'polypeptide(L)'
;MKRSKSYRQADEQIDHERLYSPAEAVGIAKAGKVTKFDPTVEVALRLGVDPRKQDQMVRGTVNLPNGTGKTARVLVFANGDRAEEARAAGADFVGSDDMIERIQGGFLDFDAVVATPDMMGKVGRLGRVLGPRGLMPNPKTGTVTPDVAKAVTEIKGGKIEFRTDRHGNLHFIIGKASFPSNALLENYAAALDEVIRLKPAAAKGRYLKKVTFTTTMGPGIPVDPNKTRNLADDLAEATA
;
A
#
# COMPACT_ATOMS: atom_id res chain seq x y z
N MET A 1 -17.15 9.27 -21.64
CA MET A 1 -16.82 10.48 -20.84
C MET A 1 -15.61 11.14 -21.48
N LYS A 2 -15.63 12.46 -21.77
CA LYS A 2 -14.46 13.13 -22.38
C LYS A 2 -13.39 13.35 -21.27
N ARG A 3 -12.17 12.84 -21.50
CA ARG A 3 -11.01 13.05 -20.61
C ARG A 3 -10.46 14.47 -20.78
N SER A 4 -9.79 15.01 -19.73
CA SER A 4 -9.18 16.34 -19.75
C SER A 4 -8.08 16.44 -20.83
N LYS A 5 -7.73 17.66 -21.23
CA LYS A 5 -6.64 17.88 -22.19
C LYS A 5 -5.31 17.35 -21.64
N SER A 6 -4.97 17.65 -20.39
CA SER A 6 -3.74 17.18 -19.73
C SER A 6 -3.67 15.65 -19.63
N TYR A 7 -4.80 14.99 -19.35
CA TYR A 7 -4.82 13.51 -19.35
C TYR A 7 -4.51 12.97 -20.76
N ARG A 8 -5.12 13.53 -21.81
CA ARG A 8 -4.89 13.08 -23.19
C ARG A 8 -3.44 13.29 -23.62
N GLN A 9 -2.85 14.43 -23.28
CA GLN A 9 -1.43 14.70 -23.55
C GLN A 9 -0.49 13.71 -22.85
N ALA A 10 -0.79 13.32 -21.59
CA ALA A 10 -0.02 12.30 -20.89
C ALA A 10 -0.24 10.90 -21.48
N ASP A 11 -1.46 10.58 -21.91
CA ASP A 11 -1.84 9.30 -22.50
C ASP A 11 -1.20 9.09 -23.90
N GLU A 12 -1.08 10.16 -24.69
CA GLU A 12 -0.41 10.19 -26.01
C GLU A 12 1.10 9.86 -25.95
N GLN A 13 1.72 10.05 -24.77
CA GLN A 13 3.14 9.71 -24.55
C GLN A 13 3.35 8.23 -24.25
N ILE A 14 2.27 7.46 -24.05
CA ILE A 14 2.33 6.07 -23.64
C ILE A 14 1.87 5.18 -24.80
N ASP A 15 2.76 4.30 -25.25
CA ASP A 15 2.37 3.21 -26.12
C ASP A 15 1.81 2.05 -25.29
N HIS A 16 0.51 1.84 -25.33
CA HIS A 16 -0.18 0.82 -24.55
C HIS A 16 0.09 -0.63 -25.02
N GLU A 17 0.68 -0.80 -26.21
CA GLU A 17 1.08 -2.11 -26.75
C GLU A 17 2.50 -2.50 -26.32
N ARG A 18 3.33 -1.50 -26.00
CA ARG A 18 4.69 -1.70 -25.50
C ARG A 18 4.69 -2.01 -23.99
N LEU A 19 5.54 -2.95 -23.59
CA LEU A 19 5.87 -3.19 -22.17
C LEU A 19 7.15 -2.42 -21.83
N TYR A 20 7.05 -1.52 -20.86
CA TYR A 20 8.14 -0.67 -20.40
C TYR A 20 8.95 -1.36 -19.29
N SER A 21 10.21 -0.97 -19.13
CA SER A 21 10.95 -1.31 -17.91
C SER A 21 10.39 -0.53 -16.71
N PRO A 22 10.60 -1.00 -15.47
CA PRO A 22 10.18 -0.26 -14.27
C PRO A 22 10.76 1.15 -14.20
N ALA A 23 12.02 1.34 -14.61
CA ALA A 23 12.70 2.64 -14.63
C ALA A 23 12.07 3.60 -15.65
N GLU A 24 11.86 3.14 -16.90
CA GLU A 24 11.14 3.91 -17.93
C GLU A 24 9.74 4.30 -17.46
N ALA A 25 8.99 3.34 -16.85
CA ALA A 25 7.63 3.57 -16.38
C ALA A 25 7.57 4.63 -15.27
N VAL A 26 8.52 4.61 -14.33
CA VAL A 26 8.64 5.66 -13.29
C VAL A 26 8.94 7.02 -13.92
N GLY A 27 9.84 7.08 -14.91
CA GLY A 27 10.17 8.30 -15.64
C GLY A 27 8.94 8.90 -16.34
N ILE A 28 8.20 8.08 -17.09
CA ILE A 28 6.96 8.47 -17.78
C ILE A 28 5.88 8.90 -16.77
N ALA A 29 5.71 8.17 -15.66
CA ALA A 29 4.75 8.50 -14.62
C ALA A 29 5.01 9.87 -13.97
N LYS A 30 6.27 10.21 -13.74
CA LYS A 30 6.68 11.52 -13.20
C LYS A 30 6.52 12.65 -14.22
N ALA A 31 6.89 12.43 -15.47
CA ALA A 31 6.74 13.40 -16.54
C ALA A 31 5.27 13.68 -16.90
N GLY A 32 4.44 12.63 -16.88
CA GLY A 32 3.01 12.67 -17.19
C GLY A 32 2.12 13.20 -16.06
N LYS A 33 2.63 14.00 -15.13
CA LYS A 33 1.87 14.57 -14.01
C LYS A 33 0.69 15.41 -14.51
N VAL A 34 -0.53 14.95 -14.22
CA VAL A 34 -1.79 15.61 -14.66
C VAL A 34 -2.33 16.57 -13.59
N THR A 35 -1.94 16.39 -12.33
CA THR A 35 -2.47 17.11 -11.17
C THR A 35 -1.64 18.32 -10.77
N LYS A 36 -2.28 19.31 -10.11
CA LYS A 36 -1.60 20.48 -9.53
C LYS A 36 -0.93 20.17 -8.18
N PHE A 37 -1.40 19.14 -7.48
CA PHE A 37 -0.81 18.63 -6.24
C PHE A 37 0.21 17.54 -6.54
N ASP A 38 0.97 17.10 -5.54
CA ASP A 38 1.91 15.99 -5.66
C ASP A 38 1.17 14.64 -5.69
N PRO A 39 1.05 13.97 -6.87
CA PRO A 39 0.27 12.76 -6.99
C PRO A 39 0.98 11.57 -6.37
N THR A 40 0.21 10.61 -5.90
CA THR A 40 0.72 9.32 -5.44
C THR A 40 1.03 8.44 -6.64
N VAL A 41 2.15 7.74 -6.60
CA VAL A 41 2.49 6.70 -7.58
C VAL A 41 2.02 5.36 -7.05
N GLU A 42 1.19 4.70 -7.83
CA GLU A 42 0.52 3.45 -7.48
C GLU A 42 0.88 2.36 -8.47
N VAL A 43 0.88 1.13 -7.99
CA VAL A 43 1.11 -0.08 -8.80
C VAL A 43 -0.10 -0.98 -8.72
N ALA A 44 -0.57 -1.41 -9.88
CA ALA A 44 -1.61 -2.42 -10.02
C ALA A 44 -1.00 -3.69 -10.60
N LEU A 45 -1.15 -4.80 -9.90
CA LEU A 45 -0.71 -6.13 -10.33
C LEU A 45 -1.90 -7.01 -10.67
N ARG A 46 -1.84 -7.73 -11.77
CA ARG A 46 -2.76 -8.84 -12.05
C ARG A 46 -2.08 -10.14 -11.69
N LEU A 47 -2.60 -10.83 -10.68
CA LEU A 47 -2.07 -12.11 -10.23
C LEU A 47 -2.78 -13.29 -10.90
N GLY A 48 -2.06 -14.41 -11.04
CA GLY A 48 -2.59 -15.68 -11.55
C GLY A 48 -3.20 -16.54 -10.42
N VAL A 49 -4.06 -15.93 -9.59
CA VAL A 49 -4.74 -16.59 -8.48
C VAL A 49 -6.26 -16.58 -8.68
N ASP A 50 -6.95 -17.53 -8.07
CA ASP A 50 -8.41 -17.53 -7.98
C ASP A 50 -8.85 -16.98 -6.61
N PRO A 51 -9.30 -15.71 -6.53
CA PRO A 51 -9.66 -15.07 -5.26
C PRO A 51 -10.93 -15.65 -4.61
N ARG A 52 -11.66 -16.52 -5.31
CA ARG A 52 -12.82 -17.25 -4.75
C ARG A 52 -12.37 -18.36 -3.79
N LYS A 53 -11.12 -18.82 -3.93
CA LYS A 53 -10.52 -19.85 -3.09
C LYS A 53 -9.75 -19.18 -1.97
N GLN A 54 -10.09 -19.52 -0.74
CA GLN A 54 -9.49 -18.91 0.45
C GLN A 54 -7.98 -19.18 0.55
N ASP A 55 -7.52 -20.32 0.06
CA ASP A 55 -6.12 -20.75 0.00
C ASP A 55 -5.28 -20.00 -1.06
N GLN A 56 -5.94 -19.32 -2.00
CA GLN A 56 -5.29 -18.52 -3.05
C GLN A 56 -5.39 -17.01 -2.82
N MET A 57 -6.01 -16.58 -1.72
CA MET A 57 -6.10 -15.16 -1.39
C MET A 57 -4.74 -14.66 -0.86
N VAL A 58 -4.14 -13.71 -1.59
CA VAL A 58 -2.90 -13.06 -1.19
C VAL A 58 -3.22 -11.82 -0.36
N ARG A 59 -2.68 -11.78 0.84
CA ARG A 59 -2.73 -10.64 1.75
C ARG A 59 -1.43 -10.55 2.52
N GLY A 60 -0.86 -9.36 2.61
CA GLY A 60 0.38 -9.13 3.33
C GLY A 60 0.60 -7.67 3.65
N THR A 61 1.73 -7.42 4.26
CA THR A 61 2.24 -6.09 4.56
C THR A 61 3.69 -6.00 4.13
N VAL A 62 4.12 -4.83 3.74
CA VAL A 62 5.52 -4.56 3.40
C VAL A 62 5.94 -3.22 4.00
N ASN A 63 7.16 -3.16 4.51
CA ASN A 63 7.78 -1.91 4.93
C ASN A 63 8.51 -1.33 3.72
N LEU A 64 8.10 -0.14 3.29
CA LEU A 64 8.77 0.54 2.19
C LEU A 64 10.02 1.23 2.72
N PRO A 65 11.21 0.96 2.14
CA PRO A 65 12.48 1.53 2.64
C PRO A 65 12.49 3.06 2.63
N ASN A 66 11.84 3.68 1.65
CA ASN A 66 11.77 5.14 1.52
C ASN A 66 10.42 5.72 2.00
N GLY A 67 9.60 4.90 2.67
CA GLY A 67 8.26 5.31 3.13
C GLY A 67 7.27 5.60 2.00
N THR A 68 6.10 6.13 2.35
CA THR A 68 5.01 6.45 1.40
C THR A 68 4.95 7.93 1.01
N GLY A 69 5.71 8.81 1.68
CA GLY A 69 5.61 10.26 1.55
C GLY A 69 4.39 10.88 2.22
N LYS A 70 3.70 10.11 3.05
CA LYS A 70 2.61 10.57 3.92
C LYS A 70 2.84 10.07 5.33
N THR A 71 2.81 10.96 6.30
CA THR A 71 2.81 10.57 7.73
C THR A 71 1.42 10.07 8.08
N ALA A 72 1.31 8.77 8.40
CA ALA A 72 0.05 8.15 8.80
C ALA A 72 -0.32 8.60 10.22
N ARG A 73 -1.58 8.97 10.43
CA ARG A 73 -2.13 9.21 11.78
C ARG A 73 -2.59 7.87 12.34
N VAL A 74 -1.94 7.46 13.42
CA VAL A 74 -2.13 6.14 14.02
C VAL A 74 -2.99 6.24 15.27
N LEU A 75 -4.08 5.48 15.29
CA LEU A 75 -4.90 5.25 16.47
C LEU A 75 -4.50 3.93 17.13
N VAL A 76 -4.29 3.94 18.44
CA VAL A 76 -3.96 2.72 19.22
C VAL A 76 -5.02 2.45 20.27
N PHE A 77 -5.57 1.26 20.25
CA PHE A 77 -6.42 0.71 21.32
C PHE A 77 -5.55 -0.09 22.28
N ALA A 78 -5.24 0.49 23.43
CA ALA A 78 -4.45 -0.14 24.48
C ALA A 78 -4.83 0.40 25.85
N ASN A 79 -4.55 -0.39 26.89
CA ASN A 79 -4.75 -0.02 28.29
C ASN A 79 -3.43 -0.03 29.06
N GLY A 80 -3.36 0.73 30.17
CA GLY A 80 -2.22 0.74 31.10
C GLY A 80 -0.90 1.09 30.42
N ASP A 81 0.16 0.37 30.77
CA ASP A 81 1.54 0.62 30.33
C ASP A 81 1.68 0.61 28.81
N ARG A 82 0.92 -0.26 28.12
CA ARG A 82 0.92 -0.32 26.64
C ARG A 82 0.38 0.96 25.98
N ALA A 83 -0.52 1.67 26.67
CA ALA A 83 -1.00 2.96 26.18
C ALA A 83 0.09 4.03 26.30
N GLU A 84 0.91 3.98 27.34
CA GLU A 84 2.07 4.89 27.49
C GLU A 84 3.17 4.59 26.48
N GLU A 85 3.48 3.30 26.26
CA GLU A 85 4.38 2.87 25.20
C GLU A 85 3.94 3.34 23.82
N ALA A 86 2.64 3.25 23.51
CA ALA A 86 2.08 3.75 22.26
C ALA A 86 2.25 5.26 22.10
N ARG A 87 2.03 6.04 23.18
CA ARG A 87 2.25 7.49 23.17
C ARG A 87 3.73 7.84 22.98
N ALA A 88 4.62 7.14 23.69
CA ALA A 88 6.07 7.32 23.56
C ALA A 88 6.56 6.98 22.13
N ALA A 89 5.97 5.97 21.46
CA ALA A 89 6.25 5.63 20.08
C ALA A 89 5.66 6.62 19.06
N GLY A 90 4.91 7.63 19.53
CA GLY A 90 4.37 8.71 18.70
C GLY A 90 3.00 8.41 18.09
N ALA A 91 2.17 7.55 18.69
CA ALA A 91 0.78 7.38 18.27
C ALA A 91 0.00 8.69 18.41
N ASP A 92 -0.82 9.03 17.42
CA ASP A 92 -1.55 10.31 17.38
C ASP A 92 -2.79 10.25 18.28
N PHE A 93 -3.40 9.09 18.38
CA PHE A 93 -4.55 8.84 19.25
C PHE A 93 -4.33 7.54 20.01
N VAL A 94 -4.50 7.60 21.32
CA VAL A 94 -4.39 6.42 22.20
C VAL A 94 -5.55 6.44 23.17
N GLY A 95 -6.30 5.36 23.25
CA GLY A 95 -7.42 5.25 24.17
C GLY A 95 -8.03 3.85 24.22
N SER A 96 -9.10 3.75 24.98
CA SER A 96 -9.84 2.49 25.15
C SER A 96 -11.34 2.67 24.85
N ASP A 97 -12.19 2.65 25.86
CA ASP A 97 -13.64 2.78 25.68
C ASP A 97 -14.05 4.19 25.20
N ASP A 98 -13.35 5.22 25.64
CA ASP A 98 -13.51 6.61 25.22
C ASP A 98 -13.35 6.78 23.69
N MET A 99 -12.34 6.12 23.13
CA MET A 99 -12.11 6.16 21.67
C MET A 99 -13.15 5.33 20.90
N ILE A 100 -13.66 4.25 21.48
CA ILE A 100 -14.75 3.46 20.90
C ILE A 100 -16.01 4.33 20.76
N GLU A 101 -16.37 5.05 21.80
CA GLU A 101 -17.52 5.96 21.79
C GLU A 101 -17.34 7.09 20.78
N ARG A 102 -16.15 7.69 20.71
CA ARG A 102 -15.84 8.73 19.72
C ARG A 102 -15.98 8.24 18.28
N ILE A 103 -15.52 7.03 17.99
CA ILE A 103 -15.65 6.43 16.64
C ILE A 103 -17.11 6.10 16.32
N GLN A 104 -17.88 5.63 17.29
CA GLN A 104 -19.33 5.44 17.13
C GLN A 104 -20.04 6.77 16.87
N GLY A 105 -19.56 7.85 17.48
CA GLY A 105 -20.01 9.22 17.24
C GLY A 105 -19.56 9.83 15.91
N GLY A 106 -18.78 9.06 15.07
CA GLY A 106 -18.36 9.47 13.74
C GLY A 106 -16.93 10.01 13.63
N PHE A 107 -16.11 9.93 14.68
CA PHE A 107 -14.70 10.30 14.60
C PHE A 107 -13.92 9.27 13.79
N LEU A 108 -13.33 9.68 12.67
CA LEU A 108 -12.60 8.81 11.74
C LEU A 108 -11.34 9.52 11.17
N ASP A 109 -10.79 10.45 11.92
CA ASP A 109 -9.65 11.28 11.49
C ASP A 109 -8.30 10.61 11.78
N PHE A 110 -8.16 9.35 11.34
CA PHE A 110 -6.96 8.53 11.42
C PHE A 110 -6.81 7.65 10.17
N ASP A 111 -5.58 7.24 9.88
CA ASP A 111 -5.23 6.50 8.67
C ASP A 111 -4.91 5.02 8.95
N ALA A 112 -4.58 4.68 10.19
CA ALA A 112 -4.31 3.30 10.62
C ALA A 112 -4.77 3.06 12.05
N VAL A 113 -5.12 1.80 12.35
CA VAL A 113 -5.55 1.38 13.69
C VAL A 113 -4.71 0.19 14.16
N VAL A 114 -4.16 0.30 15.35
CA VAL A 114 -3.48 -0.78 16.07
C VAL A 114 -4.27 -1.12 17.30
N ALA A 115 -4.37 -2.39 17.65
CA ALA A 115 -5.06 -2.84 18.85
C ALA A 115 -4.27 -3.91 19.58
N THR A 116 -4.30 -3.88 20.90
CA THR A 116 -3.86 -5.02 21.70
C THR A 116 -4.88 -6.16 21.61
N PRO A 117 -4.45 -7.44 21.72
CA PRO A 117 -5.37 -8.57 21.64
C PRO A 117 -6.54 -8.48 22.64
N ASP A 118 -6.28 -7.94 23.82
CA ASP A 118 -7.26 -7.79 24.92
C ASP A 118 -8.40 -6.84 24.51
N MET A 119 -8.09 -5.80 23.71
CA MET A 119 -9.06 -4.79 23.26
C MET A 119 -9.92 -5.27 22.09
N MET A 120 -9.51 -6.34 21.38
CA MET A 120 -10.21 -6.80 20.16
C MET A 120 -11.67 -7.19 20.41
N GLY A 121 -12.01 -7.70 21.61
CA GLY A 121 -13.39 -7.98 21.96
C GLY A 121 -14.30 -6.75 21.94
N LYS A 122 -13.76 -5.59 22.34
CA LYS A 122 -14.46 -4.30 22.32
C LYS A 122 -14.42 -3.65 20.94
N VAL A 123 -13.23 -3.63 20.32
CA VAL A 123 -13.00 -3.06 18.96
C VAL A 123 -13.84 -3.81 17.92
N GLY A 124 -14.11 -5.10 18.11
CA GLY A 124 -14.98 -5.89 17.23
C GLY A 124 -16.36 -5.28 16.97
N ARG A 125 -16.89 -4.54 17.94
CA ARG A 125 -18.17 -3.81 17.79
C ARG A 125 -18.11 -2.70 16.75
N LEU A 126 -16.91 -2.16 16.46
CA LEU A 126 -16.65 -1.14 15.45
C LEU A 126 -16.50 -1.72 14.04
N GLY A 127 -16.60 -3.04 13.88
CA GLY A 127 -16.41 -3.72 12.59
C GLY A 127 -17.30 -3.20 11.46
N ARG A 128 -18.51 -2.73 11.78
CA ARG A 128 -19.44 -2.13 10.81
C ARG A 128 -18.96 -0.74 10.29
N VAL A 129 -18.17 -0.04 11.11
CA VAL A 129 -17.66 1.30 10.79
C VAL A 129 -16.26 1.21 10.17
N LEU A 130 -15.35 0.44 10.80
CA LEU A 130 -13.94 0.33 10.40
C LEU A 130 -13.74 -0.66 9.24
N GLY A 131 -14.56 -1.72 9.16
CA GLY A 131 -14.43 -2.77 8.14
C GLY A 131 -14.54 -2.28 6.70
N PRO A 132 -15.60 -1.56 6.32
CA PRO A 132 -15.77 -1.03 4.95
C PRO A 132 -14.67 -0.05 4.54
N ARG A 133 -14.00 0.60 5.51
CA ARG A 133 -12.91 1.55 5.29
C ARG A 133 -11.53 0.91 5.28
N GLY A 134 -11.43 -0.41 5.52
CA GLY A 134 -10.15 -1.11 5.61
C GLY A 134 -9.33 -0.79 6.86
N LEU A 135 -9.92 -0.13 7.87
CA LEU A 135 -9.25 0.30 9.10
C LEU A 135 -9.36 -0.71 10.25
N MET A 136 -10.00 -1.86 10.01
CA MET A 136 -10.17 -2.87 11.05
C MET A 136 -8.85 -3.58 11.36
N PRO A 137 -8.37 -3.55 12.63
CA PRO A 137 -7.15 -4.26 13.01
C PRO A 137 -7.22 -5.77 12.72
N ASN A 138 -6.10 -6.35 12.29
CA ASN A 138 -6.03 -7.76 11.93
C ASN A 138 -4.69 -8.38 12.37
N PRO A 139 -4.71 -9.57 13.01
CA PRO A 139 -3.48 -10.27 13.40
C PRO A 139 -2.56 -10.61 12.20
N LYS A 140 -3.15 -10.93 11.06
CA LYS A 140 -2.38 -11.30 9.84
C LYS A 140 -1.56 -10.14 9.27
N THR A 141 -1.94 -8.90 9.54
CA THR A 141 -1.23 -7.68 9.10
C THR A 141 -0.37 -7.07 10.21
N GLY A 142 -0.34 -7.75 11.38
CA GLY A 142 0.44 -7.28 12.53
C GLY A 142 -0.11 -6.01 13.18
N THR A 143 -1.36 -5.62 12.87
CA THR A 143 -2.03 -4.49 13.52
C THR A 143 -2.77 -4.89 14.79
N VAL A 144 -2.87 -6.20 15.09
CA VAL A 144 -3.23 -6.73 16.40
C VAL A 144 -1.99 -7.37 17.00
N THR A 145 -1.37 -6.68 17.96
CA THR A 145 -0.09 -7.10 18.55
C THR A 145 0.02 -6.65 20.01
N PRO A 146 0.72 -7.40 20.87
CA PRO A 146 1.09 -6.92 22.19
C PRO A 146 2.19 -5.84 22.14
N ASP A 147 3.02 -5.83 21.10
CA ASP A 147 4.09 -4.84 20.87
C ASP A 147 3.56 -3.67 20.05
N VAL A 148 2.87 -2.76 20.75
CA VAL A 148 2.25 -1.58 20.12
C VAL A 148 3.27 -0.55 19.64
N ALA A 149 4.40 -0.40 20.35
CA ALA A 149 5.43 0.57 20.02
C ALA A 149 6.08 0.26 18.66
N LYS A 150 6.44 -1.01 18.44
CA LYS A 150 6.96 -1.49 17.16
C LYS A 150 5.96 -1.29 16.02
N ALA A 151 4.70 -1.66 16.24
CA ALA A 151 3.66 -1.51 15.20
C ALA A 151 3.46 -0.05 14.80
N VAL A 152 3.43 0.88 15.76
CA VAL A 152 3.31 2.33 15.49
C VAL A 152 4.52 2.84 14.69
N THR A 153 5.73 2.46 15.09
CA THR A 153 6.97 2.86 14.40
C THR A 153 7.00 2.34 12.96
N GLU A 154 6.63 1.08 12.73
CA GLU A 154 6.57 0.48 11.40
C GLU A 154 5.53 1.19 10.51
N ILE A 155 4.33 1.47 11.01
CA ILE A 155 3.27 2.16 10.25
C ILE A 155 3.72 3.58 9.88
N LYS A 156 4.30 4.32 10.82
CA LYS A 156 4.86 5.66 10.56
C LYS A 156 6.08 5.62 9.63
N GLY A 157 6.84 4.53 9.65
CA GLY A 157 7.96 4.28 8.76
C GLY A 157 7.55 3.93 7.32
N GLY A 158 6.25 3.79 7.04
CA GLY A 158 5.76 3.51 5.69
C GLY A 158 5.34 2.07 5.44
N LYS A 159 4.92 1.35 6.47
CA LYS A 159 4.29 0.03 6.32
C LYS A 159 2.97 0.15 5.57
N ILE A 160 2.86 -0.53 4.45
CA ILE A 160 1.63 -0.63 3.67
C ILE A 160 1.02 -2.03 3.78
N GLU A 161 -0.29 -2.11 3.73
CA GLU A 161 -1.04 -3.36 3.61
C GLU A 161 -1.52 -3.52 2.17
N PHE A 162 -1.49 -4.75 1.66
CA PHE A 162 -2.07 -5.09 0.38
C PHE A 162 -2.92 -6.36 0.47
N ARG A 163 -3.96 -6.40 -0.36
CA ARG A 163 -4.88 -7.53 -0.44
C ARG A 163 -5.38 -7.69 -1.87
N THR A 164 -5.50 -8.94 -2.34
CA THR A 164 -6.14 -9.23 -3.63
C THR A 164 -7.62 -8.88 -3.60
N ASP A 165 -8.10 -8.26 -4.68
CA ASP A 165 -9.50 -8.01 -4.93
C ASP A 165 -10.22 -9.29 -5.42
N ARG A 166 -11.55 -9.18 -5.66
CA ARG A 166 -12.37 -10.29 -6.18
C ARG A 166 -12.01 -10.71 -7.62
N HIS A 167 -11.16 -9.98 -8.30
CA HIS A 167 -10.70 -10.25 -9.66
C HIS A 167 -9.25 -10.76 -9.72
N GLY A 168 -8.57 -10.90 -8.56
CA GLY A 168 -7.17 -11.30 -8.48
C GLY A 168 -6.20 -10.17 -8.81
N ASN A 169 -6.64 -8.91 -8.71
CA ASN A 169 -5.75 -7.76 -8.78
C ASN A 169 -5.28 -7.39 -7.37
N LEU A 170 -4.12 -6.77 -7.32
CA LEU A 170 -3.50 -6.24 -6.12
C LEU A 170 -3.05 -4.82 -6.40
N HIS A 171 -3.32 -3.91 -5.47
CA HIS A 171 -3.01 -2.50 -5.59
C HIS A 171 -2.21 -2.05 -4.37
N PHE A 172 -1.15 -1.29 -4.59
CA PHE A 172 -0.37 -0.68 -3.52
C PHE A 172 0.33 0.60 -3.99
N ILE A 173 0.70 1.41 -3.02
CA ILE A 173 1.39 2.68 -3.21
C ILE A 173 2.90 2.44 -3.12
N ILE A 174 3.69 3.09 -3.98
CA ILE A 174 5.15 3.06 -3.91
C ILE A 174 5.78 4.41 -3.53
N GLY A 175 4.99 5.48 -3.47
CA GLY A 175 5.45 6.79 -3.01
C GLY A 175 4.74 7.95 -3.68
N LYS A 176 5.37 9.12 -3.66
CA LYS A 176 4.92 10.35 -4.31
C LYS A 176 5.71 10.63 -5.57
N ALA A 177 5.11 11.32 -6.54
CA ALA A 177 5.80 11.71 -7.76
C ALA A 177 7.01 12.64 -7.50
N SER A 178 7.03 13.34 -6.37
CA SER A 178 8.16 14.16 -5.91
C SER A 178 9.39 13.33 -5.49
N PHE A 179 9.21 12.03 -5.19
CA PHE A 179 10.32 11.18 -4.80
C PHE A 179 11.37 11.03 -5.92
N PRO A 180 12.65 10.84 -5.57
CA PRO A 180 13.66 10.42 -6.53
C PRO A 180 13.23 9.11 -7.23
N SER A 181 13.58 8.95 -8.51
CA SER A 181 13.20 7.74 -9.26
C SER A 181 13.74 6.47 -8.61
N ASN A 182 14.96 6.52 -8.08
CA ASN A 182 15.59 5.40 -7.37
C ASN A 182 14.79 4.98 -6.13
N ALA A 183 14.30 5.95 -5.34
CA ALA A 183 13.49 5.66 -4.15
C ALA A 183 12.15 4.97 -4.50
N LEU A 184 11.52 5.35 -5.62
CA LEU A 184 10.31 4.69 -6.11
C LEU A 184 10.60 3.27 -6.59
N LEU A 185 11.73 3.04 -7.25
CA LEU A 185 12.15 1.72 -7.72
C LEU A 185 12.52 0.78 -6.57
N GLU A 186 13.22 1.28 -5.56
CA GLU A 186 13.52 0.52 -4.34
C GLU A 186 12.24 0.11 -3.60
N ASN A 187 11.29 1.04 -3.45
CA ASN A 187 9.99 0.76 -2.85
C ASN A 187 9.21 -0.28 -3.67
N TYR A 188 9.25 -0.17 -5.00
CA TYR A 188 8.62 -1.14 -5.89
C TYR A 188 9.28 -2.52 -5.76
N ALA A 189 10.61 -2.59 -5.74
CA ALA A 189 11.36 -3.83 -5.57
C ALA A 189 10.97 -4.54 -4.28
N ALA A 190 11.01 -3.82 -3.14
CA ALA A 190 10.65 -4.36 -1.84
C ALA A 190 9.19 -4.89 -1.80
N ALA A 191 8.26 -4.15 -2.40
CA ALA A 191 6.86 -4.58 -2.48
C ALA A 191 6.67 -5.80 -3.38
N LEU A 192 7.37 -5.84 -4.51
CA LEU A 192 7.29 -6.94 -5.47
C LEU A 192 7.87 -8.24 -4.90
N ASP A 193 9.02 -8.16 -4.23
CA ASP A 193 9.66 -9.31 -3.57
C ASP A 193 8.74 -9.92 -2.51
N GLU A 194 8.07 -9.09 -1.72
CA GLU A 194 7.11 -9.56 -0.73
C GLU A 194 5.89 -10.22 -1.38
N VAL A 195 5.36 -9.64 -2.47
CA VAL A 195 4.26 -10.26 -3.24
C VAL A 195 4.67 -11.61 -3.82
N ILE A 196 5.89 -11.74 -4.34
CA ILE A 196 6.42 -13.00 -4.88
C ILE A 196 6.61 -14.01 -3.76
N ARG A 197 7.12 -13.59 -2.60
CA ARG A 197 7.32 -14.44 -1.40
C ARG A 197 6.00 -15.04 -0.90
N LEU A 198 4.92 -14.26 -1.00
CA LEU A 198 3.57 -14.67 -0.57
C LEU A 198 2.81 -15.48 -1.63
N LYS A 199 3.47 -15.94 -2.71
CA LYS A 199 2.81 -16.77 -3.72
C LYS A 199 2.22 -18.02 -3.09
N PRO A 200 0.90 -18.26 -3.20
CA PRO A 200 0.28 -19.48 -2.70
C PRO A 200 0.78 -20.73 -3.43
N ALA A 201 1.03 -21.81 -2.70
CA ALA A 201 1.43 -23.09 -3.30
C ALA A 201 0.37 -23.65 -4.28
N ALA A 202 -0.89 -23.35 -4.04
CA ALA A 202 -2.02 -23.71 -4.90
C ALA A 202 -2.08 -22.91 -6.22
N ALA A 203 -1.34 -21.80 -6.34
CA ALA A 203 -1.30 -20.99 -7.55
C ALA A 203 -0.40 -21.61 -8.62
N LYS A 204 -1.02 -22.23 -9.64
CA LYS A 204 -0.33 -22.88 -10.76
C LYS A 204 -0.09 -21.91 -11.91
N GLY A 205 0.99 -22.10 -12.66
CA GLY A 205 1.33 -21.31 -13.84
C GLY A 205 1.92 -19.94 -13.52
N ARG A 206 1.71 -18.99 -14.45
CA ARG A 206 2.27 -17.64 -14.36
C ARG A 206 1.57 -16.84 -13.25
N TYR A 207 2.35 -16.47 -12.21
CA TYR A 207 1.82 -15.77 -11.05
C TYR A 207 1.59 -14.28 -11.32
N LEU A 208 2.60 -13.58 -11.82
CA LEU A 208 2.47 -12.19 -12.26
C LEU A 208 2.03 -12.16 -13.75
N LYS A 209 0.80 -11.74 -14.01
CA LYS A 209 0.24 -11.68 -15.38
C LYS A 209 0.43 -10.30 -16.01
N LYS A 210 0.16 -9.23 -15.27
CA LYS A 210 0.32 -7.85 -15.71
C LYS A 210 0.78 -6.99 -14.55
N VAL A 211 1.57 -5.97 -14.88
CA VAL A 211 1.99 -4.88 -13.99
C VAL A 211 1.64 -3.57 -14.67
N THR A 212 1.11 -2.63 -13.94
CA THR A 212 0.76 -1.30 -14.45
C THR A 212 1.11 -0.27 -13.40
N PHE A 213 1.87 0.75 -13.78
CA PHE A 213 2.13 1.91 -12.95
C PHE A 213 1.16 3.02 -13.32
N THR A 214 0.75 3.79 -12.33
CA THR A 214 -0.10 4.96 -12.54
C THR A 214 0.19 6.03 -11.50
N THR A 215 -0.14 7.26 -11.82
CA THR A 215 -0.19 8.35 -10.85
C THR A 215 -1.65 8.70 -10.54
N THR A 216 -1.90 9.32 -9.40
CA THR A 216 -3.26 9.81 -9.07
C THR A 216 -3.79 10.64 -10.25
N MET A 217 -4.92 10.24 -10.82
CA MET A 217 -5.58 10.82 -12.01
C MET A 217 -4.80 10.67 -13.33
N GLY A 218 -3.65 10.00 -13.34
CA GLY A 218 -2.84 9.75 -14.55
C GLY A 218 -3.29 8.53 -15.34
N PRO A 219 -2.77 8.36 -16.56
CA PRO A 219 -2.95 7.14 -17.34
C PRO A 219 -2.15 5.97 -16.77
N GLY A 220 -2.54 4.75 -17.13
CA GLY A 220 -1.83 3.53 -16.73
C GLY A 220 -0.69 3.20 -17.70
N ILE A 221 0.50 2.94 -17.18
CA ILE A 221 1.70 2.60 -17.94
C ILE A 221 1.96 1.10 -17.80
N PRO A 222 1.90 0.32 -18.91
CA PRO A 222 2.14 -1.13 -18.84
C PRO A 222 3.62 -1.41 -18.61
N VAL A 223 3.92 -2.27 -17.61
CA VAL A 223 5.28 -2.66 -17.22
C VAL A 223 5.49 -4.14 -17.50
N ASP A 224 6.69 -4.53 -17.92
CA ASP A 224 7.05 -5.91 -18.19
C ASP A 224 7.07 -6.72 -16.87
N PRO A 225 6.14 -7.67 -16.69
CA PRO A 225 6.10 -8.49 -15.49
C PRO A 225 7.24 -9.52 -15.39
N ASN A 226 8.09 -9.67 -16.40
CA ASN A 226 9.25 -10.56 -16.37
C ASN A 226 10.50 -9.84 -15.84
N LYS A 227 10.56 -8.52 -15.92
CA LYS A 227 11.64 -7.70 -15.36
C LYS A 227 11.45 -7.51 -13.85
N THR A 228 11.56 -8.61 -13.08
CA THR A 228 11.35 -8.59 -11.62
C THR A 228 12.64 -8.67 -10.82
N ARG A 229 13.78 -9.05 -11.43
CA ARG A 229 15.01 -9.41 -10.72
C ARG A 229 16.22 -8.52 -11.00
N ASN A 230 16.21 -7.73 -12.05
CA ASN A 230 17.35 -6.88 -12.45
C ASN A 230 17.02 -5.37 -12.26
N LEU A 231 16.26 -5.05 -11.22
CA LEU A 231 15.94 -3.67 -10.86
C LEU A 231 17.19 -2.85 -10.52
N ALA A 232 18.28 -3.51 -10.09
CA ALA A 232 19.56 -2.87 -9.83
C ALA A 232 20.24 -2.39 -11.14
N ASP A 233 20.13 -3.15 -12.23
CA ASP A 233 20.67 -2.76 -13.53
C ASP A 233 19.83 -1.62 -14.14
N ASP A 234 18.49 -1.68 -13.97
CA ASP A 234 17.58 -0.60 -14.36
C ASP A 234 17.83 0.69 -13.54
N LEU A 235 18.28 0.57 -12.28
CA LEU A 235 18.71 1.70 -11.45
C LEU A 235 19.98 2.37 -11.98
N ALA A 236 20.94 1.60 -12.46
CA ALA A 236 22.17 2.12 -13.04
C ALA A 236 21.91 2.86 -14.37
N GLU A 237 21.00 2.35 -15.22
CA GLU A 237 20.58 3.01 -16.46
C GLU A 237 19.80 4.30 -16.20
N ALA A 238 19.01 4.38 -15.15
CA ALA A 238 18.24 5.58 -14.80
C ALA A 238 19.07 6.71 -14.18
N THR A 239 20.31 6.42 -13.78
CA THR A 239 21.26 7.39 -13.19
C THR A 239 22.35 7.86 -14.15
N ALA A 240 22.45 7.27 -15.35
CA ALA A 240 23.36 7.66 -16.43
C ALA A 240 22.67 8.61 -17.41
#